data_b5fc7d3540d477d6a174f6facad37415
#
_entry.id   b5fc7d3540d477d6a174f6facad37415
#
_cell.length_a   1.000
_cell.length_b   1.000
_cell.length_c   1.000
_cell.angle_alpha   90.00
_cell.angle_beta   90.00
_cell.angle_gamma   90.00
#
_symmetry.space_group_name_H-M   'P 1'
#
loop_
_entity.id
_entity.type
_entity.pdbx_description
1 polymer ?
#
loop_
_entity_poly.entity_id
_entity_poly.type
_entity_poly.pdbx_seq_one_letter_code
_entity_poly.pdbx_strand_id
1 'polypeptide(L)'
;TELVSLWWDSYKNTVKHNTRESIRGLIKVHLLPVFGDYKLSKLTTPIIQQQVNRWADRANRGEKRAYANYNLLNSVNSRILQYGVTMQVIDHNPALDVIVPRKQQRAKEKIKYFDKQELKKFLNYLDTLDQSNYKNLFDVVLYKTLLATGCRIGELLALEWSDIDLNKGIISITKTINRYNETNSPKSK
;
A
#
# COMPACT_ATOMS: atom_id res chain seq x y z
N THR A 1 0.52 16.20 18.61
CA THR A 1 1.63 15.23 18.47
C THR A 1 1.54 14.11 19.51
N GLU A 2 1.26 14.43 20.78
CA GLU A 2 1.21 13.48 21.90
C GLU A 2 0.14 12.38 21.72
N LEU A 3 -1.11 12.73 21.37
CA LEU A 3 -2.16 11.75 21.11
C LEU A 3 -1.78 10.76 20.00
N VAL A 4 -1.07 11.23 18.97
CA VAL A 4 -0.59 10.36 17.88
C VAL A 4 0.40 9.33 18.40
N SER A 5 1.30 9.72 19.29
CA SER A 5 2.28 8.81 19.90
C SER A 5 1.60 7.74 20.75
N LEU A 6 0.65 8.12 21.59
CA LEU A 6 -0.12 7.18 22.43
C LEU A 6 -0.93 6.20 21.57
N TRP A 7 -1.62 6.72 20.55
CA TRP A 7 -2.35 5.87 19.62
C TRP A 7 -1.41 4.91 18.86
N TRP A 8 -0.26 5.42 18.40
CA TRP A 8 0.71 4.64 17.66
C TRP A 8 1.26 3.46 18.48
N ASP A 9 1.56 3.67 19.74
CA ASP A 9 2.06 2.62 20.63
C ASP A 9 1.05 1.48 20.82
N SER A 10 -0.24 1.81 20.83
CA SER A 10 -1.31 0.82 20.88
C SER A 10 -1.54 0.14 19.52
N TYR A 11 -1.45 0.91 18.43
CA TYR A 11 -1.80 0.44 17.09
C TYR A 11 -0.70 -0.38 16.40
N LYS A 12 0.58 -0.01 16.56
CA LYS A 12 1.71 -0.55 15.78
C LYS A 12 1.83 -2.09 15.82
N ASN A 13 1.39 -2.72 16.90
CA ASN A 13 1.47 -4.16 17.11
C ASN A 13 0.21 -4.92 16.65
N THR A 14 -0.83 -4.22 16.21
CA THR A 14 -2.07 -4.82 15.72
C THR A 14 -2.04 -5.12 14.22
N VAL A 15 -1.01 -4.68 13.52
CA VAL A 15 -0.92 -4.74 12.06
C VAL A 15 0.41 -5.32 11.58
N LYS A 16 0.41 -5.90 10.37
CA LYS A 16 1.62 -6.39 9.71
C LYS A 16 2.59 -5.24 9.43
N HIS A 17 3.90 -5.53 9.39
CA HIS A 17 4.99 -4.57 9.18
C HIS A 17 4.73 -3.60 7.99
N ASN A 18 4.35 -4.12 6.82
CA ASN A 18 4.07 -3.28 5.65
C ASN A 18 2.98 -2.23 5.92
N THR A 19 1.92 -2.61 6.63
CA THR A 19 0.83 -1.69 6.99
C THR A 19 1.32 -0.67 8.00
N ARG A 20 2.08 -1.12 9.00
CA ARG A 20 2.68 -0.27 10.02
C ARG A 20 3.53 0.83 9.40
N GLU A 21 4.48 0.48 8.53
CA GLU A 21 5.35 1.47 7.89
C GLU A 21 4.59 2.40 6.93
N SER A 22 3.58 1.89 6.23
CA SER A 22 2.72 2.71 5.37
C SER A 22 1.93 3.74 6.19
N ILE A 23 1.31 3.34 7.29
CA ILE A 23 0.54 4.25 8.15
C ILE A 23 1.46 5.24 8.86
N ARG A 24 2.64 4.80 9.33
CA ARG A 24 3.65 5.68 9.93
C ARG A 24 4.09 6.77 8.96
N GLY A 25 4.40 6.39 7.72
CA GLY A 25 4.75 7.34 6.65
C GLY A 25 3.64 8.34 6.36
N LEU A 26 2.39 7.86 6.29
CA LEU A 26 1.21 8.69 6.07
C LEU A 26 1.02 9.73 7.20
N ILE A 27 1.14 9.31 8.46
CA ILE A 27 1.04 10.20 9.61
C ILE A 27 2.13 11.26 9.55
N LYS A 28 3.39 10.85 9.36
CA LYS A 28 4.56 11.74 9.34
C LYS A 28 4.49 12.78 8.20
N VAL A 29 4.05 12.35 7.02
CA VAL A 29 4.11 13.20 5.81
C VAL A 29 2.85 14.05 5.62
N HIS A 30 1.69 13.56 6.06
CA HIS A 30 0.41 14.21 5.74
C HIS A 30 -0.40 14.70 6.92
N LEU A 31 -0.38 14.00 8.06
CA LEU A 31 -1.21 14.36 9.21
C LEU A 31 -0.48 15.31 10.18
N LEU A 32 0.73 14.97 10.59
CA LEU A 32 1.48 15.79 11.54
C LEU A 32 1.78 17.20 11.03
N PRO A 33 2.17 17.42 9.76
CA PRO A 33 2.42 18.77 9.26
C PRO A 33 1.17 19.67 9.24
N VAL A 34 -0.02 19.06 9.27
CA VAL A 34 -1.30 19.78 9.22
C VAL A 34 -1.93 19.95 10.59
N PHE A 35 -1.96 18.88 11.38
CA PHE A 35 -2.71 18.85 12.64
C PHE A 35 -1.81 18.73 13.88
N GLY A 36 -0.52 18.49 13.71
CA GLY A 36 0.39 18.19 14.82
C GLY A 36 0.53 19.30 15.86
N ASP A 37 0.41 20.55 15.44
CA ASP A 37 0.54 21.74 16.29
C ASP A 37 -0.80 22.24 16.87
N TYR A 38 -1.92 21.65 16.43
CA TYR A 38 -3.21 22.01 16.98
C TYR A 38 -3.39 21.48 18.41
N LYS A 39 -3.89 22.32 19.30
CA LYS A 39 -4.48 21.85 20.57
C LYS A 39 -5.74 21.06 20.25
N LEU A 40 -5.91 19.89 20.86
CA LEU A 40 -7.06 19.01 20.58
C LEU A 40 -8.41 19.73 20.80
N SER A 41 -8.52 20.58 21.83
CA SER A 41 -9.70 21.40 22.10
C SER A 41 -10.03 22.44 21.01
N LYS A 42 -9.08 22.72 20.12
CA LYS A 42 -9.27 23.67 18.99
C LYS A 42 -9.47 22.96 17.66
N LEU A 43 -9.30 21.64 17.61
CA LEU A 43 -9.50 20.86 16.41
C LEU A 43 -10.98 20.53 16.22
N THR A 44 -11.64 21.31 15.39
CA THR A 44 -13.09 21.21 15.14
C THR A 44 -13.39 20.54 13.79
N THR A 45 -14.63 20.03 13.63
CA THR A 45 -15.09 19.44 12.36
C THR A 45 -14.89 20.36 11.15
N PRO A 46 -15.20 21.69 11.20
CA PRO A 46 -14.93 22.59 10.07
C PRO A 46 -13.45 22.67 9.66
N ILE A 47 -12.53 22.66 10.61
CA ILE A 47 -11.08 22.69 10.32
C ILE A 47 -10.68 21.41 9.58
N ILE A 48 -11.13 20.26 10.05
CA ILE A 48 -10.83 18.98 9.41
C ILE A 48 -11.48 18.90 8.03
N GLN A 49 -12.74 19.32 7.90
CA GLN A 49 -13.46 19.37 6.63
C GLN A 49 -12.72 20.22 5.59
N GLN A 50 -12.28 21.41 5.97
CA GLN A 50 -11.53 22.29 5.08
C GLN A 50 -10.23 21.61 4.58
N GLN A 51 -9.54 20.91 5.47
CA GLN A 51 -8.32 20.21 5.10
C GLN A 51 -8.58 19.00 4.19
N VAL A 52 -9.65 18.24 4.46
CA VAL A 52 -10.04 17.10 3.60
C VAL A 52 -10.42 17.61 2.21
N ASN A 53 -11.13 18.74 2.11
CA ASN A 53 -11.43 19.37 0.82
C ASN A 53 -10.15 19.78 0.09
N ARG A 54 -9.16 20.38 0.76
CA ARG A 54 -7.85 20.72 0.18
C ARG A 54 -7.10 19.50 -0.34
N TRP A 55 -7.10 18.38 0.41
CA TRP A 55 -6.49 17.14 -0.05
C TRP A 55 -7.19 16.59 -1.29
N ALA A 56 -8.54 16.61 -1.30
CA ALA A 56 -9.34 16.15 -2.42
C ALA A 56 -9.08 17.01 -3.68
N ASP A 57 -9.08 18.33 -3.56
CA ASP A 57 -8.82 19.25 -4.66
C ASP A 57 -7.43 19.06 -5.27
N ARG A 58 -6.41 18.96 -4.44
CA ARG A 58 -5.04 18.70 -4.91
C ARG A 58 -4.93 17.36 -5.62
N ALA A 59 -5.53 16.32 -5.05
CA ALA A 59 -5.53 14.98 -5.64
C ALA A 59 -6.30 14.94 -6.96
N ASN A 60 -7.47 15.59 -7.03
CA ASN A 60 -8.31 15.62 -8.23
C ASN A 60 -7.69 16.44 -9.35
N ARG A 61 -6.97 17.53 -9.02
CA ARG A 61 -6.16 18.29 -10.00
C ARG A 61 -4.89 17.56 -10.46
N GLY A 62 -4.54 16.46 -9.81
CA GLY A 62 -3.33 15.70 -10.15
C GLY A 62 -2.03 16.41 -9.76
N GLU A 63 -2.06 17.26 -8.74
CA GLU A 63 -0.88 17.98 -8.28
C GLU A 63 0.25 17.03 -7.87
N LYS A 64 1.48 17.41 -8.22
CA LYS A 64 2.67 16.66 -7.83
C LYS A 64 2.74 16.51 -6.30
N ARG A 65 2.98 15.30 -5.83
CA ARG A 65 3.01 14.92 -4.41
C ARG A 65 1.65 14.97 -3.68
N ALA A 66 0.53 15.22 -4.38
CA ALA A 66 -0.78 15.05 -3.77
C ALA A 66 -1.05 13.57 -3.48
N TYR A 67 -1.55 13.27 -2.27
CA TYR A 67 -1.89 11.90 -1.91
C TYR A 67 -3.26 11.51 -2.49
N ALA A 68 -3.26 10.64 -3.49
CA ALA A 68 -4.46 10.29 -4.24
C ALA A 68 -5.53 9.57 -3.41
N ASN A 69 -5.15 8.94 -2.30
CA ASN A 69 -6.09 8.25 -1.40
C ASN A 69 -6.35 9.07 -0.13
N TYR A 70 -6.82 10.31 -0.30
CA TYR A 70 -7.13 11.22 0.80
C TYR A 70 -8.22 10.69 1.76
N ASN A 71 -9.07 9.77 1.30
CA ASN A 71 -10.00 9.06 2.18
C ASN A 71 -9.25 8.28 3.28
N LEU A 72 -8.14 7.63 2.93
CA LEU A 72 -7.31 6.96 3.92
C LEU A 72 -6.69 7.94 4.92
N LEU A 73 -6.33 9.17 4.49
CA LEU A 73 -5.85 10.21 5.41
C LEU A 73 -6.90 10.55 6.47
N ASN A 74 -8.15 10.81 6.03
CA ASN A 74 -9.24 11.10 6.96
C ASN A 74 -9.57 9.90 7.85
N SER A 75 -9.56 8.69 7.31
CA SER A 75 -9.81 7.47 8.08
C SER A 75 -8.76 7.24 9.18
N VAL A 76 -7.48 7.49 8.91
CA VAL A 76 -6.43 7.39 9.93
C VAL A 76 -6.56 8.50 10.96
N ASN A 77 -6.83 9.74 10.53
CA ASN A 77 -7.07 10.87 11.42
C ASN A 77 -8.25 10.60 12.37
N SER A 78 -9.38 10.12 11.83
CA SER A 78 -10.55 9.77 12.62
C SER A 78 -10.28 8.68 13.65
N ARG A 79 -9.46 7.66 13.31
CA ARG A 79 -9.06 6.61 14.26
C ARG A 79 -8.19 7.13 15.39
N ILE A 80 -7.28 8.06 15.11
CA ILE A 80 -6.45 8.71 16.13
C ILE A 80 -7.32 9.53 17.08
N LEU A 81 -8.24 10.32 16.53
CA LEU A 81 -9.16 11.13 17.36
C LEU A 81 -10.15 10.26 18.14
N GLN A 82 -10.64 9.16 17.55
CA GLN A 82 -11.50 8.22 18.25
C GLN A 82 -10.77 7.57 19.45
N TYR A 83 -9.49 7.30 19.31
CA TYR A 83 -8.67 6.84 20.44
C TYR A 83 -8.60 7.92 21.53
N GLY A 84 -8.52 9.20 21.16
CA GLY A 84 -8.60 10.31 22.11
C GLY A 84 -9.91 10.35 22.89
N VAL A 85 -11.05 10.02 22.25
CA VAL A 85 -12.35 9.86 22.91
C VAL A 85 -12.32 8.67 23.88
N THR A 86 -11.80 7.51 23.43
CA THR A 86 -11.67 6.32 24.26
C THR A 86 -10.82 6.57 25.50
N MET A 87 -9.77 7.38 25.39
CA MET A 87 -8.87 7.77 26.48
C MET A 87 -9.41 8.98 27.29
N GLN A 88 -10.62 9.45 27.01
CA GLN A 88 -11.27 10.59 27.70
C GLN A 88 -10.42 11.89 27.61
N VAL A 89 -9.62 12.05 26.56
CA VAL A 89 -8.83 13.28 26.30
C VAL A 89 -9.66 14.32 25.56
N ILE A 90 -10.65 13.87 24.79
CA ILE A 90 -11.65 14.68 24.09
C ILE A 90 -13.03 14.03 24.22
N ASP A 91 -14.10 14.82 24.28
CA ASP A 91 -15.46 14.34 24.51
C ASP A 91 -16.09 13.72 23.25
N HIS A 92 -15.69 14.17 22.07
CA HIS A 92 -16.21 13.67 20.79
C HIS A 92 -15.12 13.67 19.72
N ASN A 93 -15.35 12.88 18.67
CA ASN A 93 -14.44 12.81 17.54
C ASN A 93 -14.85 13.81 16.44
N PRO A 94 -14.12 14.92 16.24
CA PRO A 94 -14.50 15.93 15.24
C PRO A 94 -14.28 15.49 13.78
N ALA A 95 -13.67 14.34 13.53
CA ALA A 95 -13.50 13.79 12.18
C ALA A 95 -14.61 12.80 11.79
N LEU A 96 -15.54 12.48 12.70
CA LEU A 96 -16.57 11.47 12.45
C LEU A 96 -17.54 11.92 11.34
N ASP A 97 -18.02 13.16 11.41
CA ASP A 97 -19.02 13.72 10.51
C ASP A 97 -18.43 14.45 9.30
N VAL A 98 -17.13 14.26 9.06
CA VAL A 98 -16.44 14.86 7.90
C VAL A 98 -16.89 14.18 6.62
N ILE A 99 -17.41 14.99 5.69
CA ILE A 99 -17.80 14.55 4.35
C ILE A 99 -16.56 14.47 3.47
N VAL A 100 -16.20 13.27 3.04
CA VAL A 100 -15.08 13.08 2.14
C VAL A 100 -15.53 13.24 0.68
N PRO A 101 -15.02 14.25 -0.06
CA PRO A 101 -15.39 14.47 -1.45
C PRO A 101 -15.13 13.22 -2.30
N ARG A 102 -16.00 12.99 -3.28
CA ARG A 102 -15.85 11.86 -4.21
C ARG A 102 -14.60 12.05 -5.06
N LYS A 103 -13.82 10.99 -5.17
CA LYS A 103 -12.67 10.97 -6.08
C LYS A 103 -13.17 11.10 -7.52
N GLN A 104 -12.67 12.09 -8.26
CA GLN A 104 -12.94 12.19 -9.68
C GLN A 104 -12.34 10.99 -10.40
N GLN A 105 -13.15 10.34 -11.22
CA GLN A 105 -12.66 9.25 -12.07
C GLN A 105 -11.73 9.88 -13.11
N ARG A 106 -10.44 9.64 -12.99
CA ARG A 106 -9.54 9.83 -14.12
C ARG A 106 -9.98 8.89 -15.24
N ALA A 107 -9.85 9.32 -16.50
CA ALA A 107 -10.08 8.43 -17.63
C ALA A 107 -9.43 7.08 -17.32
N LYS A 108 -10.19 5.99 -17.41
CA LYS A 108 -9.67 4.65 -17.12
C LYS A 108 -8.41 4.47 -17.96
N GLU A 109 -7.26 4.39 -17.33
CA GLU A 109 -6.06 3.94 -18.05
C GLU A 109 -6.41 2.60 -18.69
N LYS A 110 -6.17 2.49 -20.00
CA LYS A 110 -6.33 1.20 -20.68
C LYS A 110 -5.52 0.17 -19.91
N ILE A 111 -6.15 -0.96 -19.59
CA ILE A 111 -5.46 -2.08 -18.95
C ILE A 111 -4.29 -2.42 -19.86
N LYS A 112 -3.08 -2.27 -19.33
CA LYS A 112 -1.84 -2.61 -20.06
C LYS A 112 -1.65 -4.11 -19.93
N TYR A 113 -1.95 -4.83 -20.97
CA TYR A 113 -1.61 -6.25 -21.12
C TYR A 113 -0.86 -6.41 -22.44
N PHE A 114 -0.04 -7.41 -22.52
CA PHE A 114 0.58 -7.78 -23.78
C PHE A 114 -0.44 -8.46 -24.69
N ASP A 115 -0.56 -8.00 -25.92
CA ASP A 115 -1.20 -8.80 -26.95
C ASP A 115 -0.31 -9.99 -27.35
N LYS A 116 -0.83 -10.89 -28.23
CA LYS A 116 -0.08 -12.09 -28.63
C LYS A 116 1.25 -11.76 -29.30
N GLN A 117 1.30 -10.66 -30.06
CA GLN A 117 2.53 -10.27 -30.77
C GLN A 117 3.54 -9.62 -29.82
N GLU A 118 3.06 -8.77 -28.92
CA GLU A 118 3.88 -8.14 -27.90
C GLU A 118 4.46 -9.19 -26.94
N LEU A 119 3.64 -10.17 -26.52
CA LEU A 119 4.09 -11.27 -25.67
C LEU A 119 5.16 -12.11 -26.38
N LYS A 120 4.97 -12.42 -27.67
CA LYS A 120 5.97 -13.14 -28.45
C LYS A 120 7.28 -12.37 -28.55
N LYS A 121 7.22 -11.06 -28.80
CA LYS A 121 8.41 -10.19 -28.83
C LYS A 121 9.13 -10.19 -27.48
N PHE A 122 8.39 -10.09 -26.38
CA PHE A 122 8.95 -10.11 -25.05
C PHE A 122 9.64 -11.45 -24.73
N LEU A 123 9.01 -12.58 -25.03
CA LEU A 123 9.60 -13.91 -24.84
C LEU A 123 10.85 -14.11 -25.70
N ASN A 124 10.80 -13.72 -26.98
CA ASN A 124 11.97 -13.78 -27.85
C ASN A 124 13.12 -12.92 -27.30
N TYR A 125 12.85 -11.73 -26.77
CA TYR A 125 13.86 -10.90 -26.13
C TYR A 125 14.50 -11.60 -24.93
N LEU A 126 13.72 -12.23 -24.06
CA LEU A 126 14.26 -13.01 -22.95
C LEU A 126 15.19 -14.14 -23.42
N ASP A 127 14.87 -14.76 -24.57
CA ASP A 127 15.70 -15.83 -25.14
C ASP A 127 17.03 -15.33 -25.74
N THR A 128 17.13 -14.02 -26.06
CA THR A 128 18.39 -13.41 -26.55
C THR A 128 19.37 -13.03 -25.43
N LEU A 129 18.91 -13.03 -24.17
CA LEU A 129 19.76 -12.65 -23.05
C LEU A 129 20.83 -13.70 -22.79
N ASP A 130 22.06 -13.25 -22.56
CA ASP A 130 23.17 -14.13 -22.16
C ASP A 130 22.90 -14.70 -20.75
N GLN A 131 22.51 -15.96 -20.70
CA GLN A 131 22.16 -16.66 -19.47
C GLN A 131 23.39 -17.16 -18.68
N SER A 132 24.61 -16.97 -19.18
CA SER A 132 25.81 -17.15 -18.37
C SER A 132 25.93 -16.05 -17.28
N ASN A 133 25.34 -14.91 -17.53
CA ASN A 133 25.20 -13.84 -16.54
C ASN A 133 24.05 -14.15 -15.57
N TYR A 134 24.35 -14.26 -14.27
CA TYR A 134 23.37 -14.58 -13.23
C TYR A 134 22.14 -13.68 -13.24
N LYS A 135 22.32 -12.36 -13.44
CA LYS A 135 21.21 -11.40 -13.47
C LYS A 135 20.25 -11.70 -14.63
N ASN A 136 20.79 -11.94 -15.81
CA ASN A 136 19.98 -12.26 -16.98
C ASN A 136 19.26 -13.60 -16.79
N LEU A 137 19.94 -14.61 -16.27
CA LEU A 137 19.34 -15.90 -15.95
C LEU A 137 18.19 -15.73 -14.94
N PHE A 138 18.43 -14.97 -13.88
CA PHE A 138 17.39 -14.66 -12.89
C PHE A 138 16.17 -13.99 -13.54
N ASP A 139 16.37 -12.96 -14.36
CA ASP A 139 15.29 -12.25 -15.04
C ASP A 139 14.51 -13.18 -15.99
N VAL A 140 15.20 -14.01 -16.76
CA VAL A 140 14.57 -15.00 -17.67
C VAL A 140 13.69 -15.97 -16.90
N VAL A 141 14.23 -16.59 -15.84
CA VAL A 141 13.48 -17.55 -15.01
C VAL A 141 12.30 -16.85 -14.33
N LEU A 142 12.52 -15.67 -13.74
CA LEU A 142 11.48 -14.89 -13.06
C LEU A 142 10.29 -14.62 -13.99
N TYR A 143 10.55 -13.99 -15.14
CA TYR A 143 9.47 -13.59 -16.04
C TYR A 143 8.76 -14.77 -16.70
N LYS A 144 9.50 -15.79 -17.14
CA LYS A 144 8.88 -17.00 -17.71
C LYS A 144 8.00 -17.72 -16.69
N THR A 145 8.46 -17.84 -15.44
CA THR A 145 7.65 -18.47 -14.38
C THR A 145 6.42 -17.64 -14.00
N LEU A 146 6.55 -16.30 -13.93
CA LEU A 146 5.40 -15.42 -13.70
C LEU A 146 4.33 -15.57 -14.80
N LEU A 147 4.76 -15.63 -16.06
CA LEU A 147 3.86 -15.81 -17.20
C LEU A 147 3.19 -17.18 -17.21
N ALA A 148 3.94 -18.24 -16.86
CA ALA A 148 3.43 -19.60 -16.85
C ALA A 148 2.46 -19.87 -15.70
N THR A 149 2.69 -19.27 -14.52
CA THR A 149 1.94 -19.58 -13.29
C THR A 149 0.90 -18.55 -12.91
N GLY A 150 1.06 -17.29 -13.34
CA GLY A 150 0.22 -16.17 -12.92
C GLY A 150 0.35 -15.81 -11.43
N CYS A 151 1.34 -16.34 -10.70
CA CYS A 151 1.54 -16.02 -9.30
C CYS A 151 2.02 -14.58 -9.10
N ARG A 152 1.85 -14.05 -7.90
CA ARG A 152 2.36 -12.72 -7.57
C ARG A 152 3.88 -12.75 -7.41
N ILE A 153 4.55 -11.65 -7.78
CA ILE A 153 6.02 -11.57 -7.70
C ILE A 153 6.56 -11.92 -6.30
N GLY A 154 5.90 -11.49 -5.22
CA GLY A 154 6.32 -11.82 -3.86
C GLY A 154 6.13 -13.30 -3.50
N GLU A 155 5.19 -13.98 -4.12
CA GLU A 155 4.98 -15.42 -3.97
C GLU A 155 6.07 -16.19 -4.71
N LEU A 156 6.38 -15.77 -5.94
CA LEU A 156 7.46 -16.39 -6.71
C LEU A 156 8.83 -16.22 -6.06
N LEU A 157 9.15 -15.00 -5.57
CA LEU A 157 10.43 -14.72 -4.91
C LEU A 157 10.58 -15.42 -3.54
N ALA A 158 9.49 -15.94 -2.98
CA ALA A 158 9.51 -16.71 -1.73
C ALA A 158 9.65 -18.22 -1.96
N LEU A 159 9.67 -18.70 -3.21
CA LEU A 159 9.78 -20.13 -3.51
C LEU A 159 11.17 -20.67 -3.13
N GLU A 160 11.16 -21.87 -2.58
CA GLU A 160 12.33 -22.70 -2.31
C GLU A 160 12.21 -24.01 -3.08
N TRP A 161 13.31 -24.72 -3.26
CA TRP A 161 13.30 -26.01 -3.95
C TRP A 161 12.34 -27.04 -3.31
N SER A 162 12.13 -26.96 -2.01
CA SER A 162 11.15 -27.77 -1.27
C SER A 162 9.69 -27.51 -1.66
N ASP A 163 9.40 -26.37 -2.28
CA ASP A 163 8.06 -25.99 -2.74
C ASP A 163 7.77 -26.54 -4.16
N ILE A 164 8.75 -27.17 -4.83
CA ILE A 164 8.68 -27.58 -6.23
C ILE A 164 8.82 -29.12 -6.33
N ASP A 165 7.79 -29.78 -6.82
CA ASP A 165 7.81 -31.21 -7.18
C ASP A 165 7.93 -31.34 -8.71
N LEU A 166 9.16 -31.51 -9.19
CA LEU A 166 9.44 -31.64 -10.63
C LEU A 166 8.83 -32.92 -11.23
N ASN A 167 8.69 -33.99 -10.44
CA ASN A 167 8.13 -35.26 -10.93
C ASN A 167 6.63 -35.14 -11.19
N LYS A 168 5.93 -34.39 -10.35
CA LYS A 168 4.49 -34.15 -10.48
C LYS A 168 4.16 -32.86 -11.25
N GLY A 169 5.17 -32.02 -11.54
CA GLY A 169 4.97 -30.70 -12.17
C GLY A 169 4.16 -29.73 -11.28
N ILE A 170 4.35 -29.81 -9.96
CA ILE A 170 3.58 -29.02 -8.99
C ILE A 170 4.50 -27.98 -8.34
N ILE A 171 3.98 -26.74 -8.23
CA ILE A 171 4.57 -25.66 -7.42
C ILE A 171 3.59 -25.31 -6.31
N SER A 172 4.03 -25.41 -5.04
CA SER A 172 3.24 -25.14 -3.86
C SER A 172 3.46 -23.69 -3.39
N ILE A 173 2.45 -22.83 -3.54
CA ILE A 173 2.52 -21.41 -3.16
C ILE A 173 1.92 -21.25 -1.76
N THR A 174 2.75 -21.37 -0.74
CA THR A 174 2.35 -21.31 0.68
C THR A 174 2.82 -20.05 1.40
N LYS A 175 3.74 -19.28 0.78
CA LYS A 175 4.39 -18.11 1.39
C LYS A 175 4.59 -16.99 0.37
N THR A 176 4.80 -15.79 0.86
CA THR A 176 5.14 -14.61 0.06
C THR A 176 6.20 -13.78 0.80
N ILE A 177 7.14 -13.20 0.08
CA ILE A 177 8.13 -12.27 0.63
C ILE A 177 7.69 -10.84 0.38
N ASN A 178 7.94 -9.97 1.34
CA ASN A 178 7.66 -8.55 1.23
C ASN A 178 8.95 -7.75 0.91
N ARG A 179 8.81 -6.43 0.68
CA ARG A 179 9.95 -5.53 0.40
C ARG A 179 10.97 -5.40 1.53
N TYR A 180 10.69 -5.94 2.71
CA TYR A 180 11.59 -5.96 3.86
C TYR A 180 12.22 -7.34 4.08
N ASN A 181 12.14 -8.23 3.08
CA ASN A 181 12.60 -9.62 3.14
C ASN A 181 11.95 -10.46 4.24
N GLU A 182 10.74 -10.10 4.66
CA GLU A 182 9.97 -10.89 5.62
C GLU A 182 9.02 -11.84 4.90
N THR A 183 9.06 -13.11 5.30
CA THR A 183 8.14 -14.14 4.80
C THR A 183 6.79 -14.04 5.52
N ASN A 184 5.72 -14.06 4.77
CA ASN A 184 4.34 -13.97 5.25
C ASN A 184 3.46 -15.00 4.53
N SER A 185 2.28 -15.30 5.10
CA SER A 185 1.24 -16.03 4.38
C SER A 185 0.73 -15.24 3.16
N PRO A 186 0.37 -15.88 2.04
CA PRO A 186 -0.28 -15.22 0.92
C PRO A 186 -1.54 -14.45 1.34
N LYS A 187 -1.94 -13.46 0.54
CA LYS A 187 -3.15 -12.64 0.82
C LYS A 187 -4.46 -13.36 0.49
N SER A 188 -4.41 -14.38 -0.33
CA SER A 188 -5.54 -15.25 -0.67
C SER A 188 -5.22 -16.67 -0.21
N LYS A 189 -6.11 -17.26 0.57
CA LYS A 189 -6.17 -18.72 0.74
C LYS A 189 -6.96 -19.28 -0.41
#